data_81c97eebea04d51216073508da03eaa9
#
_entry.id   81c97eebea04d51216073508da03eaa9
#
_cell.length_a   1.000
_cell.length_b   1.000
_cell.length_c   1.000
_cell.angle_alpha   90.00
_cell.angle_beta   90.00
_cell.angle_gamma   90.00
#
_symmetry.space_group_name_H-M   'P 1'
#
loop_
_entity.id
_entity.type
_entity.pdbx_description
1 polymer ?
#
loop_
_entity_poly.entity_id
_entity_poly.type
_entity_poly.pdbx_seq_one_letter_code
_entity_poly.pdbx_strand_id
1 'polypeptide(L)'
;MKELWIKVDGSASGRTKDSLLKLAAQVCDAVLVGAQDVENARKTGIKIAAGSGDCDIQVLEALDESKIAKLKGAGRAIAVRVTIKGKEDEERAIKAANLSSNYIILDCPDWKVIPLENLIAKTRGSSKILAEVSCAEDARLALETLEIGADGVVLKTSDLDELMETAVVTKKQVPKIELVPAKVVEIKRIGTGARACVDTCDLMRP
;
A
#
# COMPACT_ATOMS: atom_id res chain seq x y z
N MET A 1 7.10 7.60 5.60
CA MET A 1 7.89 6.49 5.08
C MET A 1 6.90 5.46 4.56
N LYS A 2 7.04 4.95 3.36
CA LYS A 2 6.15 3.94 2.76
C LYS A 2 6.43 2.57 3.40
N GLU A 3 5.38 1.78 3.62
CA GLU A 3 5.52 0.45 4.22
C GLU A 3 5.65 -0.63 3.13
N LEU A 4 6.54 -1.57 3.36
CA LEU A 4 6.67 -2.78 2.54
C LEU A 4 6.26 -3.99 3.36
N TRP A 5 5.22 -4.68 2.93
CA TRP A 5 4.85 -5.98 3.45
C TRP A 5 5.10 -7.05 2.40
N ILE A 6 5.40 -8.26 2.81
CA ILE A 6 5.43 -9.41 1.90
C ILE A 6 4.33 -10.39 2.26
N LYS A 7 3.63 -10.89 1.24
CA LYS A 7 2.67 -11.98 1.37
C LYS A 7 3.34 -13.28 0.97
N VAL A 8 3.55 -14.14 1.96
CA VAL A 8 4.15 -15.46 1.74
C VAL A 8 3.06 -16.43 1.30
N ASP A 9 3.18 -16.95 0.08
CA ASP A 9 2.22 -17.91 -0.46
C ASP A 9 2.34 -19.27 0.25
N GLY A 10 1.19 -19.81 0.64
CA GLY A 10 1.09 -21.13 1.24
C GLY A 10 1.66 -22.28 0.38
N SER A 11 1.69 -22.09 -0.95
CA SER A 11 2.19 -23.09 -1.92
C SER A 11 3.73 -23.13 -2.05
N ALA A 12 4.45 -22.12 -1.57
CA ALA A 12 5.91 -22.10 -1.64
C ALA A 12 6.54 -23.24 -0.80
N SER A 13 7.68 -23.77 -1.26
CA SER A 13 8.41 -24.80 -0.51
C SER A 13 8.91 -24.28 0.85
N GLY A 14 9.07 -25.16 1.83
CA GLY A 14 9.53 -24.77 3.17
C GLY A 14 10.85 -23.97 3.16
N ARG A 15 11.82 -24.41 2.33
CA ARG A 15 13.12 -23.71 2.18
C ARG A 15 12.97 -22.32 1.59
N THR A 16 12.10 -22.16 0.59
CA THR A 16 11.81 -20.85 -0.02
C THR A 16 11.14 -19.93 0.99
N LYS A 17 10.16 -20.43 1.75
CA LYS A 17 9.50 -19.67 2.81
C LYS A 17 10.49 -19.19 3.87
N ASP A 18 11.37 -20.07 4.35
CA ASP A 18 12.36 -19.71 5.37
C ASP A 18 13.34 -18.62 4.85
N SER A 19 13.76 -18.72 3.61
CA SER A 19 14.61 -17.71 2.97
C SER A 19 13.90 -16.37 2.82
N LEU A 20 12.65 -16.40 2.36
CA LEU A 20 11.82 -15.20 2.23
C LEU A 20 11.57 -14.53 3.59
N LEU A 21 11.25 -15.31 4.63
CA LEU A 21 11.01 -14.77 5.97
C LEU A 21 12.27 -14.13 6.57
N LYS A 22 13.43 -14.75 6.36
CA LYS A 22 14.72 -14.19 6.81
C LYS A 22 15.06 -12.88 6.10
N LEU A 23 14.85 -12.82 4.79
CA LEU A 23 15.08 -11.60 4.01
C LEU A 23 14.05 -10.52 4.38
N ALA A 24 12.77 -10.92 4.48
CA ALA A 24 11.70 -10.02 4.88
C ALA A 24 11.96 -9.34 6.22
N ALA A 25 12.52 -10.05 7.19
CA ALA A 25 12.88 -9.49 8.50
C ALA A 25 13.93 -8.35 8.41
N GLN A 26 14.68 -8.28 7.32
CA GLN A 26 15.70 -7.25 7.10
C GLN A 26 15.17 -6.05 6.32
N VAL A 27 14.23 -6.29 5.37
CA VAL A 27 13.84 -5.27 4.40
C VAL A 27 12.37 -4.87 4.46
N CYS A 28 11.49 -5.67 5.08
CA CYS A 28 10.05 -5.41 5.19
C CYS A 28 9.65 -4.90 6.58
N ASP A 29 8.49 -4.24 6.63
CA ASP A 29 7.88 -3.76 7.86
C ASP A 29 6.96 -4.81 8.51
N ALA A 30 6.36 -5.68 7.70
CA ALA A 30 5.54 -6.79 8.16
C ALA A 30 5.49 -7.94 7.14
N VAL A 31 5.04 -9.11 7.60
CA VAL A 31 4.80 -10.28 6.76
C VAL A 31 3.33 -10.70 6.89
N LEU A 32 2.68 -10.93 5.75
CA LEU A 32 1.34 -11.50 5.67
C LEU A 32 1.46 -13.01 5.42
N VAL A 33 1.04 -13.81 6.38
CA VAL A 33 1.18 -15.27 6.35
C VAL A 33 -0.14 -15.99 6.62
N GLY A 34 -0.23 -17.23 6.15
CA GLY A 34 -1.30 -18.15 6.58
C GLY A 34 -1.13 -18.57 8.05
N ALA A 35 -2.21 -19.02 8.67
CA ALA A 35 -2.21 -19.44 10.08
C ALA A 35 -1.13 -20.49 10.41
N GLN A 36 -0.84 -21.40 9.47
CA GLN A 36 0.16 -22.45 9.61
C GLN A 36 1.61 -21.93 9.64
N ASP A 37 1.87 -20.74 9.12
CA ASP A 37 3.21 -20.17 8.99
C ASP A 37 3.51 -19.10 10.08
N VAL A 38 2.54 -18.78 10.93
CA VAL A 38 2.66 -17.77 12.01
C VAL A 38 3.83 -18.08 12.96
N GLU A 39 3.96 -19.32 13.41
CA GLU A 39 5.03 -19.73 14.32
C GLU A 39 6.44 -19.58 13.71
N ASN A 40 6.56 -19.89 12.41
CA ASN A 40 7.82 -19.71 11.70
C ASN A 40 8.16 -18.23 11.51
N ALA A 41 7.17 -17.41 11.16
CA ALA A 41 7.33 -15.98 11.03
C ALA A 41 7.74 -15.34 12.37
N ARG A 42 7.17 -15.81 13.49
CA ARG A 42 7.49 -15.31 14.83
C ARG A 42 8.97 -15.44 15.20
N LYS A 43 9.65 -16.47 14.71
CA LYS A 43 11.10 -16.69 14.95
C LYS A 43 11.99 -15.61 14.34
N THR A 44 11.49 -14.87 13.36
CA THR A 44 12.25 -13.82 12.66
C THR A 44 12.15 -12.46 13.34
N GLY A 45 11.21 -12.28 14.27
CA GLY A 45 10.99 -11.00 14.99
C GLY A 45 10.29 -9.92 14.16
N ILE A 46 9.91 -10.20 12.90
CA ILE A 46 9.14 -9.29 12.05
C ILE A 46 7.68 -9.21 12.52
N LYS A 47 7.02 -8.09 12.28
CA LYS A 47 5.57 -7.96 12.52
C LYS A 47 4.78 -8.93 11.65
N ILE A 48 3.82 -9.61 12.25
CA ILE A 48 3.02 -10.64 11.62
C ILE A 48 1.60 -10.13 11.39
N ALA A 49 1.17 -10.17 10.13
CA ALA A 49 -0.21 -10.01 9.73
C ALA A 49 -0.78 -11.38 9.34
N ALA A 50 -1.90 -11.77 9.92
CA ALA A 50 -2.53 -13.06 9.65
C ALA A 50 -4.05 -13.03 9.86
N GLY A 51 -4.77 -13.93 9.20
CA GLY A 51 -6.22 -14.10 9.35
C GLY A 51 -6.62 -14.72 10.69
N SER A 52 -5.72 -15.45 11.35
CA SER A 52 -5.93 -16.09 12.66
C SER A 52 -4.57 -16.42 13.31
N GLY A 53 -4.61 -16.77 14.59
CA GLY A 53 -3.43 -17.11 15.36
C GLY A 53 -2.87 -15.95 16.15
N ASP A 54 -1.67 -16.13 16.71
CA ASP A 54 -0.95 -15.11 17.47
C ASP A 54 -0.21 -14.17 16.52
N CYS A 55 -0.91 -13.12 16.06
CA CYS A 55 -0.41 -12.13 15.10
C CYS A 55 -0.47 -10.71 15.70
N ASP A 56 0.36 -9.83 15.17
CA ASP A 56 0.41 -8.42 15.57
C ASP A 56 -0.71 -7.61 14.88
N ILE A 57 -1.07 -8.00 13.66
CA ILE A 57 -2.10 -7.37 12.86
C ILE A 57 -3.11 -8.44 12.42
N GLN A 58 -4.35 -8.29 12.85
CA GLN A 58 -5.42 -9.20 12.44
C GLN A 58 -5.93 -8.83 11.05
N VAL A 59 -5.81 -9.75 10.10
CA VAL A 59 -6.31 -9.55 8.73
C VAL A 59 -7.70 -10.13 8.59
N LEU A 60 -8.63 -9.34 8.07
CA LEU A 60 -9.98 -9.73 7.73
C LEU A 60 -10.12 -9.77 6.21
N GLU A 61 -10.47 -10.92 5.66
CA GLU A 61 -10.66 -11.12 4.21
C GLU A 61 -11.98 -10.54 3.69
N ALA A 62 -12.84 -10.07 4.60
CA ALA A 62 -14.08 -9.40 4.28
C ALA A 62 -14.41 -8.35 5.33
N LEU A 63 -15.21 -7.35 4.96
CA LEU A 63 -15.72 -6.35 5.88
C LEU A 63 -16.70 -7.00 6.87
N ASP A 64 -16.33 -7.06 8.14
CA ASP A 64 -17.14 -7.55 9.25
C ASP A 64 -17.09 -6.52 10.38
N GLU A 65 -18.15 -5.70 10.46
CA GLU A 65 -18.25 -4.59 11.42
C GLU A 65 -18.19 -5.07 12.87
N SER A 66 -18.83 -6.21 13.16
CA SER A 66 -18.86 -6.75 14.51
C SER A 66 -17.48 -7.27 14.97
N LYS A 67 -16.74 -7.89 14.05
CA LYS A 67 -15.38 -8.33 14.28
C LYS A 67 -14.43 -7.14 14.44
N ILE A 68 -14.54 -6.12 13.59
CA ILE A 68 -13.73 -4.90 13.70
C ILE A 68 -13.95 -4.25 15.07
N ALA A 69 -15.21 -4.06 15.50
CA ALA A 69 -15.53 -3.48 16.80
C ALA A 69 -14.93 -4.27 17.97
N LYS A 70 -15.04 -5.60 17.93
CA LYS A 70 -14.45 -6.52 18.93
C LYS A 70 -12.94 -6.42 19.02
N LEU A 71 -12.27 -6.49 17.89
CA LEU A 71 -10.81 -6.45 17.81
C LEU A 71 -10.26 -5.08 18.24
N LYS A 72 -10.96 -4.02 17.86
CA LYS A 72 -10.62 -2.65 18.27
C LYS A 72 -10.79 -2.47 19.78
N GLY A 73 -11.86 -2.99 20.36
CA GLY A 73 -12.07 -3.01 21.82
C GLY A 73 -10.97 -3.78 22.58
N ALA A 74 -10.34 -4.75 21.93
CA ALA A 74 -9.22 -5.50 22.45
C ALA A 74 -7.85 -4.83 22.17
N GLY A 75 -7.80 -3.64 21.57
CA GLY A 75 -6.57 -2.90 21.26
C GLY A 75 -5.72 -3.54 20.14
N ARG A 76 -6.31 -4.42 19.33
CA ARG A 76 -5.59 -5.09 18.23
C ARG A 76 -5.53 -4.23 16.98
N ALA A 77 -4.40 -4.27 16.29
CA ALA A 77 -4.29 -3.68 14.95
C ALA A 77 -5.06 -4.54 13.92
N ILE A 78 -5.78 -3.88 13.03
CA ILE A 78 -6.68 -4.53 12.09
C ILE A 78 -6.32 -4.10 10.67
N ALA A 79 -6.20 -5.06 9.77
CA ALA A 79 -6.14 -4.87 8.34
C ALA A 79 -7.39 -5.50 7.69
N VAL A 80 -8.06 -4.78 6.80
CA VAL A 80 -9.16 -5.31 6.00
C VAL A 80 -8.68 -5.46 4.57
N ARG A 81 -8.72 -6.69 4.04
CA ARG A 81 -8.39 -6.96 2.64
C ARG A 81 -9.64 -6.86 1.79
N VAL A 82 -9.57 -6.09 0.71
CA VAL A 82 -10.67 -5.88 -0.22
C VAL A 82 -10.17 -6.10 -1.64
N THR A 83 -10.78 -7.05 -2.34
CA THR A 83 -10.54 -7.23 -3.78
C THR A 83 -11.46 -6.28 -4.53
N ILE A 84 -10.88 -5.38 -5.32
CA ILE A 84 -11.61 -4.35 -6.07
C ILE A 84 -11.94 -4.86 -7.46
N LYS A 85 -13.22 -5.12 -7.71
CA LYS A 85 -13.76 -5.49 -9.03
C LYS A 85 -14.72 -4.44 -9.57
N GLY A 86 -15.22 -3.56 -8.71
CA GLY A 86 -16.19 -2.55 -9.08
C GLY A 86 -16.46 -1.55 -7.95
N LYS A 87 -17.42 -0.67 -8.19
CA LYS A 87 -17.74 0.45 -7.31
C LYS A 87 -18.21 0.01 -5.92
N GLU A 88 -18.93 -1.11 -5.81
CA GLU A 88 -19.37 -1.64 -4.52
C GLU A 88 -18.20 -2.04 -3.63
N ASP A 89 -17.12 -2.53 -4.21
CA ASP A 89 -15.92 -2.90 -3.47
C ASP A 89 -15.14 -1.68 -2.98
N GLU A 90 -15.13 -0.59 -3.79
CA GLU A 90 -14.61 0.70 -3.34
C GLU A 90 -15.38 1.22 -2.12
N GLU A 91 -16.72 1.14 -2.15
CA GLU A 91 -17.55 1.55 -1.02
C GLU A 91 -17.28 0.70 0.23
N ARG A 92 -17.03 -0.61 0.07
CA ARG A 92 -16.61 -1.48 1.19
C ARG A 92 -15.26 -1.07 1.77
N ALA A 93 -14.30 -0.72 0.92
CA ALA A 93 -12.99 -0.24 1.39
C ALA A 93 -13.11 1.08 2.16
N ILE A 94 -13.91 2.03 1.65
CA ILE A 94 -14.19 3.29 2.34
C ILE A 94 -14.90 3.05 3.68
N LYS A 95 -15.86 2.11 3.70
CA LYS A 95 -16.55 1.76 4.94
C LYS A 95 -15.60 1.14 5.97
N ALA A 96 -14.66 0.29 5.54
CA ALA A 96 -13.62 -0.24 6.41
C ALA A 96 -12.74 0.87 7.02
N ALA A 97 -12.40 1.90 6.21
CA ALA A 97 -11.67 3.06 6.70
C ALA A 97 -12.46 3.85 7.75
N ASN A 98 -13.75 4.09 7.50
CA ASN A 98 -14.64 4.81 8.42
C ASN A 98 -14.82 4.06 9.75
N LEU A 99 -14.70 2.74 9.75
CA LEU A 99 -14.69 1.92 10.97
C LEU A 99 -13.34 1.97 11.70
N SER A 100 -12.39 2.78 11.22
CA SER A 100 -11.07 2.99 11.80
C SER A 100 -10.22 1.71 11.86
N SER A 101 -10.27 0.87 10.82
CA SER A 101 -9.24 -0.15 10.61
C SER A 101 -7.88 0.54 10.41
N ASN A 102 -6.81 -0.07 10.91
CA ASN A 102 -5.47 0.51 10.80
C ASN A 102 -4.96 0.50 9.35
N TYR A 103 -5.29 -0.59 8.63
CA TYR A 103 -4.84 -0.82 7.27
C TYR A 103 -6.00 -1.29 6.38
N ILE A 104 -5.95 -0.91 5.12
CA ILE A 104 -6.78 -1.46 4.05
C ILE A 104 -5.84 -2.01 3.00
N ILE A 105 -5.89 -3.32 2.78
CA ILE A 105 -5.13 -4.01 1.73
C ILE A 105 -6.02 -4.10 0.50
N LEU A 106 -5.61 -3.45 -0.57
CA LEU A 106 -6.32 -3.43 -1.84
C LEU A 106 -5.71 -4.44 -2.79
N ASP A 107 -6.48 -5.43 -3.16
CA ASP A 107 -6.18 -6.39 -4.20
C ASP A 107 -6.95 -5.99 -5.47
N CYS A 108 -6.24 -5.46 -6.46
CA CYS A 108 -6.82 -5.03 -7.73
C CYS A 108 -6.31 -5.92 -8.86
N PRO A 109 -7.04 -6.97 -9.28
CA PRO A 109 -6.60 -7.88 -10.35
C PRO A 109 -6.41 -7.17 -11.69
N ASP A 110 -7.19 -6.13 -11.94
CA ASP A 110 -7.09 -5.24 -13.09
C ASP A 110 -6.67 -3.85 -12.59
N TRP A 111 -5.37 -3.58 -12.63
CA TRP A 111 -4.80 -2.31 -12.21
C TRP A 111 -5.32 -1.16 -13.07
N LYS A 112 -6.47 -0.63 -12.70
CA LYS A 112 -6.92 0.67 -13.16
C LYS A 112 -6.53 1.68 -12.09
N VAL A 113 -5.66 2.58 -12.45
CA VAL A 113 -5.15 3.67 -11.58
C VAL A 113 -6.30 4.44 -10.91
N ILE A 114 -7.41 4.61 -11.60
CA ILE A 114 -8.59 5.37 -11.14
C ILE A 114 -9.20 4.88 -9.82
N PRO A 115 -9.42 3.57 -9.56
CA PRO A 115 -9.92 3.12 -8.26
C PRO A 115 -9.00 3.45 -7.10
N LEU A 116 -7.70 3.31 -7.28
CA LEU A 116 -6.70 3.60 -6.25
C LEU A 116 -6.67 5.09 -5.91
N GLU A 117 -6.72 5.96 -6.89
CA GLU A 117 -6.80 7.42 -6.71
C GLU A 117 -8.02 7.83 -5.89
N ASN A 118 -9.17 7.32 -6.25
CA ASN A 118 -10.42 7.60 -5.55
C ASN A 118 -10.38 7.14 -4.09
N LEU A 119 -9.81 5.96 -3.85
CA LEU A 119 -9.70 5.39 -2.51
C LEU A 119 -8.71 6.19 -1.65
N ILE A 120 -7.53 6.54 -2.19
CA ILE A 120 -6.56 7.38 -1.49
C ILE A 120 -7.20 8.71 -1.08
N ALA A 121 -7.91 9.37 -2.01
CA ALA A 121 -8.54 10.65 -1.73
C ALA A 121 -9.63 10.57 -0.65
N LYS A 122 -10.44 9.51 -0.64
CA LYS A 122 -11.58 9.34 0.28
C LYS A 122 -11.20 8.78 1.65
N THR A 123 -10.08 8.06 1.77
CA THR A 123 -9.70 7.39 3.02
C THR A 123 -8.52 8.05 3.72
N ARG A 124 -8.01 9.14 3.14
CA ARG A 124 -6.86 9.87 3.66
C ARG A 124 -7.04 10.28 5.12
N GLY A 125 -6.08 9.89 5.95
CA GLY A 125 -6.08 10.21 7.39
C GLY A 125 -6.94 9.27 8.25
N SER A 126 -7.72 8.36 7.66
CA SER A 126 -8.54 7.39 8.42
C SER A 126 -7.85 6.04 8.57
N SER A 127 -7.24 5.54 7.50
CA SER A 127 -6.54 4.24 7.47
C SER A 127 -5.36 4.34 6.53
N LYS A 128 -4.35 3.47 6.71
CA LYS A 128 -3.26 3.32 5.75
C LYS A 128 -3.69 2.40 4.62
N ILE A 129 -3.48 2.84 3.38
CA ILE A 129 -3.75 2.04 2.19
C ILE A 129 -2.49 1.30 1.78
N LEU A 130 -2.59 -0.02 1.68
CA LEU A 130 -1.56 -0.89 1.13
C LEU A 130 -2.08 -1.52 -0.17
N ALA A 131 -1.33 -1.39 -1.26
CA ALA A 131 -1.68 -2.02 -2.52
C ALA A 131 -1.03 -3.40 -2.63
N GLU A 132 -1.81 -4.44 -2.93
CA GLU A 132 -1.26 -5.77 -3.22
C GLU A 132 -0.68 -5.75 -4.64
N VAL A 133 0.60 -6.10 -4.78
CA VAL A 133 1.37 -6.02 -6.02
C VAL A 133 2.14 -7.31 -6.26
N SER A 134 2.50 -7.57 -7.53
CA SER A 134 3.21 -8.79 -7.92
C SER A 134 4.69 -8.54 -8.25
N CYS A 135 5.06 -7.30 -8.52
CA CYS A 135 6.41 -6.91 -8.93
C CYS A 135 6.77 -5.49 -8.51
N ALA A 136 8.04 -5.13 -8.61
CA ALA A 136 8.59 -3.83 -8.27
C ALA A 136 8.03 -2.70 -9.15
N GLU A 137 7.69 -2.99 -10.41
CA GLU A 137 7.09 -2.02 -11.32
C GLU A 137 5.67 -1.64 -10.87
N ASP A 138 4.83 -2.63 -10.52
CA ASP A 138 3.50 -2.40 -9.93
C ASP A 138 3.61 -1.64 -8.61
N ALA A 139 4.61 -1.96 -7.79
CA ALA A 139 4.87 -1.26 -6.54
C ALA A 139 5.18 0.22 -6.78
N ARG A 140 6.01 0.52 -7.79
CA ARG A 140 6.32 1.90 -8.17
C ARG A 140 5.06 2.65 -8.59
N LEU A 141 4.25 2.06 -9.47
CA LEU A 141 2.98 2.66 -9.91
C LEU A 141 2.06 2.97 -8.71
N ALA A 142 1.88 2.01 -7.80
CA ALA A 142 1.03 2.20 -6.63
C ALA A 142 1.52 3.30 -5.69
N LEU A 143 2.85 3.43 -5.53
CA LEU A 143 3.47 4.40 -4.62
C LEU A 143 3.57 5.80 -5.22
N GLU A 144 3.60 5.92 -6.55
CA GLU A 144 3.69 7.18 -7.29
C GLU A 144 2.31 7.68 -7.79
N THR A 145 1.24 6.89 -7.63
CA THR A 145 -0.13 7.27 -8.02
C THR A 145 -0.57 8.54 -7.28
N LEU A 146 -0.97 9.56 -8.01
CA LEU A 146 -1.08 10.93 -7.50
C LEU A 146 0.24 11.34 -6.82
N GLU A 147 0.39 12.54 -6.35
CA GLU A 147 1.59 13.01 -5.65
C GLU A 147 1.87 12.26 -4.33
N ILE A 148 0.88 11.56 -3.80
CA ILE A 148 0.93 10.93 -2.47
C ILE A 148 1.14 9.41 -2.57
N GLY A 149 0.50 8.75 -3.52
CA GLY A 149 0.49 7.29 -3.67
C GLY A 149 -0.12 6.54 -2.49
N ALA A 150 -0.13 5.21 -2.58
CA ALA A 150 -0.47 4.35 -1.46
C ALA A 150 0.50 4.53 -0.29
N ASP A 151 0.08 4.23 0.95
CA ASP A 151 0.93 4.31 2.13
C ASP A 151 1.97 3.20 2.18
N GLY A 152 1.79 2.17 1.38
CA GLY A 152 2.71 1.06 1.23
C GLY A 152 2.20 0.03 0.24
N VAL A 153 2.92 -1.08 0.14
CA VAL A 153 2.57 -2.19 -0.73
C VAL A 153 2.65 -3.52 0.00
N VAL A 154 1.86 -4.49 -0.45
CA VAL A 154 1.94 -5.90 -0.05
C VAL A 154 2.41 -6.68 -1.26
N LEU A 155 3.68 -7.03 -1.30
CA LEU A 155 4.28 -7.78 -2.40
C LEU A 155 3.91 -9.26 -2.29
N LYS A 156 3.32 -9.80 -3.35
CA LYS A 156 3.03 -11.23 -3.48
C LYS A 156 4.07 -11.86 -4.42
N THR A 157 5.12 -12.44 -3.86
CA THR A 157 6.15 -13.13 -4.63
C THR A 157 6.76 -14.30 -3.87
N SER A 158 7.39 -15.20 -4.58
CA SER A 158 8.29 -16.24 -4.05
C SER A 158 9.75 -15.98 -4.44
N ASP A 159 10.01 -14.92 -5.20
CA ASP A 159 11.33 -14.53 -5.70
C ASP A 159 12.00 -13.55 -4.73
N LEU A 160 13.25 -13.85 -4.37
CA LEU A 160 14.06 -13.04 -3.46
C LEU A 160 14.57 -11.76 -4.13
N ASP A 161 14.89 -11.83 -5.42
CA ASP A 161 15.39 -10.70 -6.19
C ASP A 161 14.28 -9.66 -6.35
N GLU A 162 13.07 -10.10 -6.67
CA GLU A 162 11.89 -9.25 -6.75
C GLU A 162 11.59 -8.54 -5.41
N LEU A 163 11.77 -9.25 -4.29
CA LEU A 163 11.62 -8.66 -2.97
C LEU A 163 12.66 -7.56 -2.73
N MET A 164 13.90 -7.77 -3.13
CA MET A 164 14.97 -6.77 -3.00
C MET A 164 14.72 -5.55 -3.86
N GLU A 165 14.31 -5.73 -5.12
CA GLU A 165 13.98 -4.63 -6.02
C GLU A 165 12.81 -3.80 -5.49
N THR A 166 11.76 -4.47 -5.02
CA THR A 166 10.61 -3.79 -4.41
C THR A 166 11.01 -3.03 -3.14
N ALA A 167 11.92 -3.56 -2.33
CA ALA A 167 12.43 -2.88 -1.16
C ALA A 167 13.18 -1.60 -1.51
N VAL A 168 13.97 -1.61 -2.59
CA VAL A 168 14.66 -0.41 -3.10
C VAL A 168 13.64 0.65 -3.55
N VAL A 169 12.63 0.25 -4.32
CA VAL A 169 11.57 1.16 -4.79
C VAL A 169 10.81 1.78 -3.61
N THR A 170 10.44 0.97 -2.62
CA THR A 170 9.63 1.42 -1.46
C THR A 170 10.40 2.36 -0.54
N LYS A 171 11.71 2.15 -0.39
CA LYS A 171 12.59 2.96 0.47
C LYS A 171 13.19 4.18 -0.22
N LYS A 172 13.03 4.30 -1.53
CA LYS A 172 13.50 5.44 -2.29
C LYS A 172 12.82 6.71 -1.80
N GLN A 173 13.55 7.53 -1.09
CA GLN A 173 13.07 8.87 -0.74
C GLN A 173 13.11 9.73 -1.99
N VAL A 174 11.93 10.12 -2.48
CA VAL A 174 11.85 11.18 -3.49
C VAL A 174 12.36 12.45 -2.81
N PRO A 175 13.40 13.11 -3.35
CA PRO A 175 13.88 14.37 -2.77
C PRO A 175 12.73 15.38 -2.79
N LYS A 176 12.34 15.86 -1.61
CA LYS A 176 11.34 16.91 -1.50
C LYS A 176 11.94 18.19 -2.07
N ILE A 177 11.32 18.70 -3.12
CA ILE A 177 11.64 20.06 -3.60
C ILE A 177 11.13 21.03 -2.54
N GLU A 178 12.04 21.83 -2.01
CA GLU A 178 11.66 22.87 -1.04
C GLU A 178 10.92 23.99 -1.77
N LEU A 179 9.64 24.16 -1.45
CA LEU A 179 8.84 25.23 -2.02
C LEU A 179 9.06 26.50 -1.20
N VAL A 180 9.58 27.53 -1.87
CA VAL A 180 9.75 28.86 -1.26
C VAL A 180 8.56 29.73 -1.62
N PRO A 181 7.94 30.45 -0.65
CA PRO A 181 6.89 31.39 -0.95
C PRO A 181 7.44 32.55 -1.76
N ALA A 182 6.85 32.80 -2.93
CA ALA A 182 7.16 33.96 -3.76
C ALA A 182 6.10 35.06 -3.55
N LYS A 183 6.55 36.31 -3.41
CA LYS A 183 5.68 37.48 -3.34
C LYS A 183 5.65 38.15 -4.72
N VAL A 184 4.45 38.36 -5.25
CA VAL A 184 4.28 39.16 -6.47
C VAL A 184 4.62 40.62 -6.14
N VAL A 185 5.66 41.14 -6.74
CA VAL A 185 6.13 42.50 -6.50
C VAL A 185 5.57 43.51 -7.51
N GLU A 186 5.24 43.06 -8.73
CA GLU A 186 4.69 43.90 -9.79
C GLU A 186 3.81 43.06 -10.74
N ILE A 187 2.70 43.64 -11.17
CA ILE A 187 1.86 43.13 -12.25
C ILE A 187 1.77 44.18 -13.34
N LYS A 188 2.34 43.93 -14.49
CA LYS A 188 2.31 44.82 -15.65
C LYS A 188 1.45 44.24 -16.76
N ARG A 189 0.48 45.03 -17.22
CA ARG A 189 -0.34 44.66 -18.36
C ARG A 189 0.45 44.85 -19.66
N ILE A 190 0.75 43.77 -20.39
CA ILE A 190 1.56 43.82 -21.60
C ILE A 190 0.73 43.67 -22.88
N GLY A 191 -0.60 43.63 -22.79
CA GLY A 191 -1.53 43.51 -23.92
C GLY A 191 -2.34 42.21 -23.89
N THR A 192 -3.09 41.97 -24.96
CA THR A 192 -3.85 40.74 -25.16
C THR A 192 -3.02 39.76 -25.99
N GLY A 193 -2.72 38.58 -25.42
CA GLY A 193 -2.03 37.48 -26.11
C GLY A 193 -2.98 36.33 -26.43
N ALA A 194 -2.62 35.49 -27.37
CA ALA A 194 -3.31 34.22 -27.61
C ALA A 194 -2.88 33.18 -26.56
N ARG A 195 -3.84 32.40 -26.07
CA ARG A 195 -3.55 31.25 -25.23
C ARG A 195 -3.29 30.04 -26.13
N ALA A 196 -2.07 29.51 -26.09
CA ALA A 196 -1.74 28.26 -26.76
C ALA A 196 -1.71 27.13 -25.69
N CYS A 197 -2.44 26.06 -25.95
CA CYS A 197 -2.26 24.80 -25.23
C CYS A 197 -1.21 24.00 -26.00
N VAL A 198 -0.13 23.64 -25.31
CA VAL A 198 0.89 22.74 -25.87
C VAL A 198 0.60 21.36 -25.31
N ASP A 199 0.15 20.46 -26.19
CA ASP A 199 -0.01 19.07 -25.87
C ASP A 199 1.31 18.36 -26.18
N THR A 200 1.96 17.83 -25.18
CA THR A 200 3.17 17.02 -25.38
C THR A 200 2.73 15.57 -25.55
N CYS A 201 3.15 14.93 -26.65
CA CYS A 201 2.82 13.53 -26.94
C CYS A 201 3.43 12.52 -25.97
N ASP A 202 4.17 12.99 -24.96
CA ASP A 202 4.79 12.19 -23.91
C ASP A 202 4.38 12.69 -22.52
N LEU A 203 4.23 11.75 -21.61
CA LEU A 203 4.09 12.05 -20.19
C LEU A 203 5.41 12.69 -19.73
N MET A 204 5.36 13.97 -19.42
CA MET A 204 6.49 14.64 -18.76
C MET A 204 6.70 13.97 -17.41
N ARG A 205 7.79 13.23 -17.29
CA ARG A 205 8.26 12.73 -16.00
C ARG A 205 8.99 13.87 -15.29
N PRO A 206 8.68 14.12 -14.00
CA PRO A 206 9.41 15.09 -13.21
C PRO A 206 10.87 14.70 -13.02
#